data_a55e3b93fa131ecdbda575b008d12c41
#
_entry.id   a55e3b93fa131ecdbda575b008d12c41
#
_cell.length_a   1.000
_cell.length_b   1.000
_cell.length_c   1.000
_cell.angle_alpha   90.00
_cell.angle_beta   90.00
_cell.angle_gamma   90.00
#
_symmetry.space_group_name_H-M   'P 1'
#
loop_
_entity.id
_entity.type
_entity.pdbx_description
1 polymer ?
#
loop_
_entity_poly.entity_id
_entity_poly.type
_entity_poly.pdbx_seq_one_letter_code
_entity_poly.pdbx_strand_id
1 'polypeptide(L)'
;MTSPLPSLDALTRTPAGTVLVARFGRSATTAALRAILGRLRTKHHFGTPDAAILDEAADALARSVAPAQRRVFNLTGTVLHTNLGRAPLPPEAAAAAAAALAHPTNLEFDLATGRRGERDAAVADLLCRLTGAEAATVVNNNAAAVLLVLNTLALGRAVPVSRGELVEIGGSFRVPEIMARAGARLVEVGTTNRTHARDFRNAIGPETALLMRVHPSNYQVTGFTAAVAPAELAGIAHAAGLPMVDDLGSGSLLDLAAWGLPHERTPREAIAAGADLVTFSGDKLLGGPQAGLVVGRSARIAELNRNPLKRALRLDKARLAALEAVLLLYLQPERLPERLPTLRLLTRTVEDIQATAERVVPALRAAFAQRQVAVESCRSQIGSGALPVDLLPSFAVTLSGDGLDALAAELRLLPVPVIGRIGQGRLWLDCRCLEAEADFTQQLNQLL
;
A
#
# COMPACT_ATOMS: atom_id res chain seq x y z
N MET A 1 -3.84 12.89 58.42
CA MET A 1 -3.91 11.42 58.17
C MET A 1 -4.25 11.24 56.68
N THR A 2 -3.32 10.74 55.92
CA THR A 2 -3.58 10.43 54.50
C THR A 2 -4.54 9.25 54.41
N SER A 3 -5.68 9.43 53.74
CA SER A 3 -6.67 8.35 53.54
C SER A 3 -5.98 7.16 52.86
N PRO A 4 -6.16 5.93 53.38
CA PRO A 4 -5.56 4.77 52.73
C PRO A 4 -6.17 4.59 51.33
N LEU A 5 -5.37 4.07 50.37
CA LEU A 5 -5.89 3.73 49.05
C LEU A 5 -7.04 2.71 49.15
N PRO A 6 -8.06 2.82 48.30
CA PRO A 6 -9.23 1.93 48.33
C PRO A 6 -8.83 0.47 48.06
N SER A 7 -9.67 -0.45 48.49
CA SER A 7 -9.46 -1.88 48.14
C SER A 7 -9.91 -2.15 46.68
N LEU A 8 -9.34 -3.17 46.06
CA LEU A 8 -9.75 -3.63 44.73
C LEU A 8 -11.26 -3.93 44.68
N ASP A 9 -11.77 -4.59 45.72
CA ASP A 9 -13.19 -4.97 45.80
C ASP A 9 -14.09 -3.73 45.90
N ALA A 10 -13.70 -2.72 46.68
CA ALA A 10 -14.42 -1.45 46.78
C ALA A 10 -14.50 -0.76 45.42
N LEU A 11 -13.37 -0.64 44.67
CA LEU A 11 -13.34 -0.02 43.34
C LEU A 11 -14.18 -0.77 42.33
N THR A 12 -14.14 -2.10 42.31
CA THR A 12 -14.91 -2.91 41.33
C THR A 12 -16.42 -2.89 41.62
N ARG A 13 -16.87 -2.59 42.85
CA ARG A 13 -18.30 -2.44 43.22
C ARG A 13 -18.85 -1.06 42.96
N THR A 14 -18.04 -0.05 42.68
CA THR A 14 -18.55 1.27 42.30
C THR A 14 -19.33 1.18 40.99
N PRO A 15 -20.23 2.11 40.66
CA PRO A 15 -20.89 2.14 39.34
C PRO A 15 -19.92 2.14 38.20
N ALA A 16 -18.86 2.96 38.25
CA ALA A 16 -17.82 3.02 37.22
C ALA A 16 -17.00 1.70 37.13
N GLY A 17 -16.62 1.12 38.28
CA GLY A 17 -15.93 -0.17 38.32
C GLY A 17 -16.77 -1.31 37.74
N THR A 18 -18.09 -1.30 38.00
CA THR A 18 -19.03 -2.28 37.41
C THR A 18 -19.09 -2.15 35.89
N VAL A 19 -19.10 -0.92 35.37
CA VAL A 19 -19.03 -0.67 33.90
C VAL A 19 -17.72 -1.22 33.30
N LEU A 20 -16.59 -0.99 33.99
CA LEU A 20 -15.30 -1.54 33.52
C LEU A 20 -15.31 -3.07 33.51
N VAL A 21 -15.85 -3.70 34.55
CA VAL A 21 -15.96 -5.16 34.63
C VAL A 21 -16.87 -5.71 33.52
N ALA A 22 -18.01 -5.05 33.27
CA ALA A 22 -18.92 -5.46 32.19
C ALA A 22 -18.28 -5.33 30.79
N ARG A 23 -17.51 -4.27 30.58
CA ARG A 23 -16.89 -3.98 29.27
C ARG A 23 -15.62 -4.79 29.00
N PHE A 24 -14.73 -4.95 29.98
CA PHE A 24 -13.39 -5.50 29.81
C PHE A 24 -13.20 -6.87 30.51
N GLY A 25 -14.17 -7.30 31.28
CA GLY A 25 -14.08 -8.51 32.08
C GLY A 25 -13.43 -8.27 33.46
N ARG A 26 -13.82 -9.12 34.44
CA ARG A 26 -13.35 -8.98 35.83
C ARG A 26 -11.84 -9.15 35.97
N SER A 27 -11.26 -10.11 35.26
CA SER A 27 -9.82 -10.40 35.35
C SER A 27 -8.97 -9.23 34.90
N ALA A 28 -9.24 -8.69 33.70
CA ALA A 28 -8.51 -7.54 33.15
C ALA A 28 -8.66 -6.30 34.01
N THR A 29 -9.90 -5.99 34.44
CA THR A 29 -10.17 -4.83 35.31
C THR A 29 -9.43 -4.94 36.64
N THR A 30 -9.45 -6.11 37.28
CA THR A 30 -8.73 -6.34 38.55
C THR A 30 -7.21 -6.24 38.37
N ALA A 31 -6.66 -6.73 37.25
CA ALA A 31 -5.24 -6.61 36.95
C ALA A 31 -4.81 -5.15 36.75
N ALA A 32 -5.58 -4.37 35.99
CA ALA A 32 -5.32 -2.95 35.75
C ALA A 32 -5.36 -2.15 37.06
N LEU A 33 -6.43 -2.30 37.85
CA LEU A 33 -6.55 -1.62 39.15
C LEU A 33 -5.44 -2.01 40.11
N ARG A 34 -5.02 -3.30 40.15
CA ARG A 34 -3.91 -3.76 40.99
C ARG A 34 -2.58 -3.10 40.59
N ALA A 35 -2.32 -2.97 39.30
CA ALA A 35 -1.12 -2.31 38.77
C ALA A 35 -1.09 -0.82 39.16
N ILE A 36 -2.23 -0.11 39.02
CA ILE A 36 -2.36 1.29 39.37
C ILE A 36 -2.18 1.49 40.88
N LEU A 37 -2.90 0.74 41.72
CA LEU A 37 -2.75 0.82 43.18
C LEU A 37 -1.35 0.46 43.64
N GLY A 38 -0.69 -0.50 43.02
CA GLY A 38 0.72 -0.84 43.29
C GLY A 38 1.65 0.35 43.03
N ARG A 39 1.49 1.02 41.87
CA ARG A 39 2.27 2.21 41.52
C ARG A 39 2.01 3.39 42.47
N LEU A 40 0.73 3.63 42.83
CA LEU A 40 0.37 4.70 43.76
C LEU A 40 0.99 4.46 45.15
N ARG A 41 1.03 3.20 45.63
CA ARG A 41 1.71 2.83 46.89
C ARG A 41 3.22 3.12 46.83
N THR A 42 3.87 2.71 45.76
CA THR A 42 5.33 2.93 45.59
C THR A 42 5.70 4.42 45.51
N LYS A 43 4.81 5.23 44.94
CA LYS A 43 5.00 6.70 44.84
C LYS A 43 4.48 7.47 46.04
N HIS A 44 3.98 6.80 47.09
CA HIS A 44 3.36 7.41 48.27
C HIS A 44 2.21 8.38 47.96
N HIS A 45 1.47 8.17 46.87
CA HIS A 45 0.30 8.96 46.48
C HIS A 45 -0.97 8.45 47.18
N PHE A 46 -0.99 8.52 48.51
CA PHE A 46 -2.14 8.17 49.33
C PHE A 46 -3.14 9.34 49.29
N GLY A 47 -4.39 9.09 48.93
CA GLY A 47 -5.42 10.12 48.81
C GLY A 47 -5.83 10.44 47.37
N THR A 48 -5.33 9.67 46.40
CA THR A 48 -5.83 9.74 45.02
C THR A 48 -7.31 9.37 45.02
N PRO A 49 -8.20 10.19 44.43
CA PRO A 49 -9.64 9.91 44.38
C PRO A 49 -9.94 8.60 43.61
N ASP A 50 -10.93 7.86 44.06
CA ASP A 50 -11.39 6.62 43.39
C ASP A 50 -11.75 6.85 41.95
N ALA A 51 -12.36 7.98 41.61
CA ALA A 51 -12.66 8.36 40.23
C ALA A 51 -11.41 8.43 39.36
N ALA A 52 -10.36 9.08 39.82
CA ALA A 52 -9.10 9.19 39.06
C ALA A 52 -8.41 7.82 38.85
N ILE A 53 -8.51 6.92 39.84
CA ILE A 53 -8.01 5.55 39.73
C ILE A 53 -8.81 4.76 38.68
N LEU A 54 -10.14 4.92 38.69
CA LEU A 54 -11.03 4.25 37.73
C LEU A 54 -10.88 4.79 36.31
N ASP A 55 -10.71 6.12 36.16
CA ASP A 55 -10.47 6.76 34.86
C ASP A 55 -9.13 6.28 34.27
N GLU A 56 -8.06 6.23 35.09
CA GLU A 56 -6.79 5.71 34.66
C GLU A 56 -6.87 4.21 34.28
N ALA A 57 -7.67 3.43 35.01
CA ALA A 57 -7.91 2.04 34.68
C ALA A 57 -8.71 1.89 33.38
N ALA A 58 -9.70 2.75 33.16
CA ALA A 58 -10.47 2.80 31.92
C ALA A 58 -9.57 3.05 30.72
N ASP A 59 -8.69 4.05 30.81
CA ASP A 59 -7.73 4.39 29.77
C ASP A 59 -6.72 3.26 29.50
N ALA A 60 -6.18 2.66 30.56
CA ALA A 60 -5.24 1.55 30.44
C ALA A 60 -5.88 0.33 29.77
N LEU A 61 -7.12 0.00 30.16
CA LEU A 61 -7.90 -1.08 29.57
C LEU A 61 -8.27 -0.80 28.13
N ALA A 62 -8.75 0.42 27.83
CA ALA A 62 -9.06 0.82 26.46
C ALA A 62 -7.84 0.69 25.54
N ARG A 63 -6.66 1.16 26.00
CA ARG A 63 -5.40 0.99 25.26
C ARG A 63 -5.00 -0.47 25.07
N SER A 64 -5.24 -1.33 26.07
CA SER A 64 -4.85 -2.74 26.01
C SER A 64 -5.64 -3.57 24.99
N VAL A 65 -6.86 -3.16 24.66
CA VAL A 65 -7.73 -3.82 23.67
C VAL A 65 -7.85 -3.04 22.36
N ALA A 66 -7.18 -1.89 22.26
CA ALA A 66 -7.21 -1.09 21.04
C ALA A 66 -6.48 -1.85 19.91
N PRO A 67 -7.05 -1.92 18.71
CA PRO A 67 -6.36 -2.50 17.57
C PRO A 67 -5.01 -1.81 17.30
N ALA A 68 -3.97 -2.60 17.03
CA ALA A 68 -2.65 -2.07 16.68
C ALA A 68 -2.69 -1.34 15.32
N GLN A 69 -3.46 -1.86 14.36
CA GLN A 69 -3.72 -1.17 13.09
C GLN A 69 -4.93 -0.25 13.25
N ARG A 70 -4.73 1.04 13.02
CA ARG A 70 -5.74 2.08 13.14
C ARG A 70 -5.77 2.96 11.90
N ARG A 71 -6.94 3.50 11.59
CA ARG A 71 -7.07 4.60 10.62
C ARG A 71 -6.14 5.74 11.03
N VAL A 72 -5.52 6.39 10.05
CA VAL A 72 -4.71 7.60 10.23
C VAL A 72 -5.09 8.65 9.20
N PHE A 73 -4.83 9.92 9.49
CA PHE A 73 -4.81 10.97 8.47
C PHE A 73 -3.41 11.01 7.83
N ASN A 74 -3.33 10.63 6.56
CA ASN A 74 -2.11 10.75 5.78
C ASN A 74 -1.97 12.17 5.23
N LEU A 75 -1.23 13.02 5.93
CA LEU A 75 -0.91 14.38 5.53
C LEU A 75 0.59 14.55 5.23
N THR A 76 1.25 13.46 4.83
CA THR A 76 2.69 13.43 4.53
C THR A 76 3.03 14.11 3.21
N GLY A 77 2.07 14.21 2.29
CA GLY A 77 2.29 14.60 0.90
C GLY A 77 2.68 13.44 -0.02
N THR A 78 2.60 12.19 0.44
CA THR A 78 2.77 11.00 -0.40
C THR A 78 1.46 10.24 -0.47
N VAL A 79 0.83 10.15 -1.66
CA VAL A 79 -0.49 9.52 -1.81
C VAL A 79 -0.43 8.03 -1.52
N LEU A 80 0.39 7.29 -2.26
CA LEU A 80 0.61 5.85 -2.07
C LEU A 80 1.75 5.61 -1.06
N HIS A 81 1.55 6.02 0.21
CA HIS A 81 2.60 5.92 1.23
C HIS A 81 2.79 4.47 1.69
N THR A 82 3.99 3.92 1.45
CA THR A 82 4.31 2.50 1.73
C THR A 82 3.98 2.07 3.16
N ASN A 83 4.37 2.89 4.15
CA ASN A 83 4.20 2.55 5.57
C ASN A 83 2.78 2.85 6.10
N LEU A 84 1.92 3.48 5.30
CA LEU A 84 0.54 3.79 5.66
C LEU A 84 -0.50 2.95 4.89
N GLY A 85 -0.05 1.83 4.32
CA GLY A 85 -0.94 0.85 3.70
C GLY A 85 -1.16 1.04 2.20
N ARG A 86 -0.48 2.00 1.55
CA ARG A 86 -0.57 2.28 0.12
C ARG A 86 -1.98 2.71 -0.34
N ALA A 87 -2.58 2.02 -1.33
CA ALA A 87 -3.88 2.38 -1.90
C ALA A 87 -5.04 2.06 -0.95
N PRO A 88 -5.87 3.05 -0.57
CA PRO A 88 -7.15 2.78 0.08
C PRO A 88 -8.10 2.09 -0.91
N LEU A 89 -8.86 1.12 -0.41
CA LEU A 89 -9.87 0.43 -1.22
C LEU A 89 -11.13 1.29 -1.40
N PRO A 90 -11.79 1.22 -2.57
CA PRO A 90 -13.13 1.77 -2.72
C PRO A 90 -14.13 1.03 -1.81
N PRO A 91 -15.22 1.70 -1.38
CA PRO A 91 -16.20 1.10 -0.47
C PRO A 91 -16.74 -0.24 -0.95
N GLU A 92 -16.97 -0.40 -2.24
CA GLU A 92 -17.48 -1.63 -2.86
C GLU A 92 -16.50 -2.79 -2.69
N ALA A 93 -15.20 -2.53 -2.82
CA ALA A 93 -14.17 -3.55 -2.65
C ALA A 93 -14.00 -3.95 -1.18
N ALA A 94 -14.08 -2.97 -0.26
CA ALA A 94 -14.06 -3.24 1.17
C ALA A 94 -15.28 -4.08 1.61
N ALA A 95 -16.48 -3.74 1.10
CA ALA A 95 -17.70 -4.50 1.35
C ALA A 95 -17.64 -5.92 0.78
N ALA A 96 -17.13 -6.09 -0.44
CA ALA A 96 -16.94 -7.41 -1.06
C ALA A 96 -15.99 -8.30 -0.26
N ALA A 97 -14.85 -7.74 0.23
CA ALA A 97 -13.92 -8.46 1.10
C ALA A 97 -14.59 -8.91 2.40
N ALA A 98 -15.32 -8.01 3.06
CA ALA A 98 -16.04 -8.32 4.31
C ALA A 98 -17.10 -9.41 4.10
N ALA A 99 -17.90 -9.32 3.04
CA ALA A 99 -18.90 -10.33 2.68
C ALA A 99 -18.27 -11.69 2.40
N ALA A 100 -17.16 -11.71 1.65
CA ALA A 100 -16.43 -12.95 1.37
C ALA A 100 -15.87 -13.60 2.64
N LEU A 101 -15.42 -12.82 3.63
CA LEU A 101 -14.95 -13.35 4.92
C LEU A 101 -16.09 -13.88 5.78
N ALA A 102 -17.24 -13.19 5.80
CA ALA A 102 -18.36 -13.52 6.68
C ALA A 102 -19.14 -14.77 6.23
N HIS A 103 -19.05 -15.17 4.96
CA HIS A 103 -19.88 -16.25 4.40
C HIS A 103 -19.06 -17.29 3.63
N PRO A 104 -19.55 -18.54 3.48
CA PRO A 104 -19.09 -19.45 2.44
C PRO A 104 -19.24 -18.81 1.06
N THR A 105 -18.28 -19.05 0.17
CA THR A 105 -18.28 -18.54 -1.21
C THR A 105 -17.96 -19.67 -2.19
N ASN A 106 -18.31 -19.49 -3.45
CA ASN A 106 -18.01 -20.41 -4.53
C ASN A 106 -16.55 -20.33 -5.04
N LEU A 107 -15.62 -20.00 -4.15
CA LEU A 107 -14.21 -19.70 -4.44
C LEU A 107 -13.51 -20.68 -5.40
N GLU A 108 -13.73 -21.98 -5.22
CA GLU A 108 -13.21 -23.07 -6.08
C GLU A 108 -14.37 -23.99 -6.54
N PHE A 109 -15.56 -23.42 -6.70
CA PHE A 109 -16.74 -24.17 -7.10
C PHE A 109 -17.46 -23.47 -8.24
N ASP A 110 -17.57 -24.13 -9.38
CA ASP A 110 -18.28 -23.64 -10.54
C ASP A 110 -19.80 -23.90 -10.34
N LEU A 111 -20.57 -22.83 -10.19
CA LEU A 111 -22.02 -22.90 -9.95
C LEU A 111 -22.80 -23.43 -11.16
N ALA A 112 -22.29 -23.25 -12.38
CA ALA A 112 -22.97 -23.69 -13.59
C ALA A 112 -22.82 -25.21 -13.81
N THR A 113 -21.63 -25.73 -13.51
CA THR A 113 -21.32 -27.15 -13.75
C THR A 113 -21.44 -28.04 -12.50
N GLY A 114 -21.51 -27.42 -11.31
CA GLY A 114 -21.49 -28.14 -10.02
C GLY A 114 -20.15 -28.82 -9.72
N ARG A 115 -19.07 -28.42 -10.38
CA ARG A 115 -17.74 -29.03 -10.26
C ARG A 115 -16.73 -28.08 -9.63
N ARG A 116 -15.55 -28.61 -9.34
CA ARG A 116 -14.43 -27.78 -8.92
C ARG A 116 -14.01 -26.83 -10.05
N GLY A 117 -13.94 -25.53 -9.72
CA GLY A 117 -13.44 -24.46 -10.59
C GLY A 117 -12.06 -23.96 -10.15
N GLU A 118 -11.49 -23.08 -10.95
CA GLU A 118 -10.26 -22.37 -10.62
C GLU A 118 -10.54 -21.17 -9.72
N ARG A 119 -9.71 -20.99 -8.69
CA ARG A 119 -9.88 -19.97 -7.63
C ARG A 119 -9.92 -18.54 -8.17
N ASP A 120 -9.07 -18.22 -9.13
CA ASP A 120 -8.87 -16.86 -9.66
C ASP A 120 -9.54 -16.65 -11.05
N ALA A 121 -10.42 -17.56 -11.48
CA ALA A 121 -11.02 -17.51 -12.81
C ALA A 121 -11.73 -16.18 -13.12
N ALA A 122 -12.56 -15.67 -12.21
CA ALA A 122 -13.30 -14.43 -12.43
C ALA A 122 -12.36 -13.23 -12.56
N VAL A 123 -11.33 -13.16 -11.69
CA VAL A 123 -10.29 -12.11 -11.72
C VAL A 123 -9.44 -12.23 -12.98
N ALA A 124 -9.09 -13.45 -13.40
CA ALA A 124 -8.32 -13.71 -14.59
C ALA A 124 -9.04 -13.26 -15.86
N ASP A 125 -10.35 -13.54 -15.98
CA ASP A 125 -11.17 -13.08 -17.10
C ASP A 125 -11.20 -11.55 -17.21
N LEU A 126 -11.43 -10.86 -16.08
CA LEU A 126 -11.40 -9.39 -16.04
C LEU A 126 -10.05 -8.82 -16.44
N LEU A 127 -8.95 -9.42 -15.95
CA LEU A 127 -7.60 -9.00 -16.32
C LEU A 127 -7.35 -9.19 -17.82
N CYS A 128 -7.75 -10.31 -18.41
CA CYS A 128 -7.62 -10.53 -19.86
C CYS A 128 -8.39 -9.46 -20.65
N ARG A 129 -9.61 -9.15 -20.26
CA ARG A 129 -10.44 -8.10 -20.91
C ARG A 129 -9.80 -6.71 -20.80
N LEU A 130 -9.25 -6.36 -19.64
CA LEU A 130 -8.68 -5.05 -19.38
C LEU A 130 -7.28 -4.88 -20.00
N THR A 131 -6.49 -5.94 -20.13
CA THR A 131 -5.11 -5.88 -20.62
C THR A 131 -4.94 -6.35 -22.07
N GLY A 132 -5.89 -7.13 -22.60
CA GLY A 132 -5.77 -7.79 -23.90
C GLY A 132 -4.88 -9.02 -23.88
N ALA A 133 -4.50 -9.52 -22.72
CA ALA A 133 -3.72 -10.76 -22.58
C ALA A 133 -4.56 -12.01 -22.85
N GLU A 134 -3.92 -13.10 -23.27
CA GLU A 134 -4.58 -14.39 -23.53
C GLU A 134 -5.04 -15.09 -22.23
N ALA A 135 -4.28 -14.94 -21.15
CA ALA A 135 -4.56 -15.53 -19.85
C ALA A 135 -3.96 -14.68 -18.73
N ALA A 136 -4.45 -14.93 -17.50
CA ALA A 136 -3.95 -14.27 -16.31
C ALA A 136 -3.94 -15.20 -15.10
N THR A 137 -3.14 -14.89 -14.10
CA THR A 137 -3.15 -15.53 -12.78
C THR A 137 -2.75 -14.51 -11.72
N VAL A 138 -3.12 -14.75 -10.46
CA VAL A 138 -2.84 -13.83 -9.36
C VAL A 138 -2.19 -14.54 -8.18
N VAL A 139 -1.30 -13.82 -7.50
CA VAL A 139 -0.61 -14.26 -6.28
C VAL A 139 -0.64 -13.14 -5.23
N ASN A 140 -0.08 -13.37 -4.05
CA ASN A 140 -0.24 -12.50 -2.89
C ASN A 140 0.45 -11.12 -2.98
N ASN A 141 1.45 -10.95 -3.83
CA ASN A 141 2.09 -9.64 -4.16
C ASN A 141 3.00 -9.77 -5.40
N ASN A 142 3.48 -8.64 -5.92
CA ASN A 142 4.30 -8.64 -7.14
C ASN A 142 5.65 -9.35 -6.96
N ALA A 143 6.28 -9.28 -5.79
CA ALA A 143 7.50 -10.03 -5.52
C ALA A 143 7.29 -11.56 -5.64
N ALA A 144 6.13 -12.04 -5.20
CA ALA A 144 5.71 -13.44 -5.38
C ALA A 144 5.42 -13.77 -6.85
N ALA A 145 4.89 -12.81 -7.63
CA ALA A 145 4.69 -12.99 -9.07
C ALA A 145 6.04 -13.16 -9.79
N VAL A 146 7.01 -12.31 -9.52
CA VAL A 146 8.37 -12.40 -10.06
C VAL A 146 9.04 -13.72 -9.63
N LEU A 147 8.93 -14.08 -8.34
CA LEU A 147 9.46 -15.36 -7.83
C LEU A 147 8.86 -16.55 -8.56
N LEU A 148 7.54 -16.58 -8.74
CA LEU A 148 6.82 -17.67 -9.40
C LEU A 148 7.24 -17.78 -10.88
N VAL A 149 7.28 -16.65 -11.59
CA VAL A 149 7.70 -16.61 -13.02
C VAL A 149 9.11 -17.15 -13.18
N LEU A 150 10.05 -16.63 -12.41
CA LEU A 150 11.46 -17.04 -12.51
C LEU A 150 11.69 -18.50 -12.09
N ASN A 151 11.06 -18.94 -11.00
CA ASN A 151 11.15 -20.33 -10.55
C ASN A 151 10.53 -21.30 -11.57
N THR A 152 9.46 -20.91 -12.25
CA THR A 152 8.82 -21.77 -13.25
C THR A 152 9.62 -21.86 -14.54
N LEU A 153 10.09 -20.72 -15.06
CA LEU A 153 10.65 -20.63 -16.41
C LEU A 153 12.18 -20.68 -16.44
N ALA A 154 12.84 -20.32 -15.34
CA ALA A 154 14.29 -20.08 -15.32
C ALA A 154 15.04 -20.82 -14.18
N LEU A 155 14.43 -21.81 -13.55
CA LEU A 155 15.10 -22.59 -12.49
C LEU A 155 16.40 -23.23 -13.01
N GLY A 156 17.54 -22.87 -12.38
CA GLY A 156 18.89 -23.32 -12.78
C GLY A 156 19.45 -22.64 -14.02
N ARG A 157 18.72 -21.75 -14.69
CA ARG A 157 19.07 -21.18 -15.99
C ARG A 157 19.38 -19.68 -15.91
N ALA A 158 19.97 -19.16 -16.97
CA ALA A 158 20.38 -17.77 -17.08
C ALA A 158 19.24 -16.84 -17.50
N VAL A 159 19.21 -15.65 -16.88
CA VAL A 159 18.25 -14.59 -17.19
C VAL A 159 19.03 -13.28 -17.39
N PRO A 160 19.22 -12.82 -18.62
CA PRO A 160 19.76 -11.49 -18.92
C PRO A 160 18.80 -10.38 -18.45
N VAL A 161 19.36 -9.42 -17.68
CA VAL A 161 18.68 -8.20 -17.20
C VAL A 161 19.61 -7.01 -17.36
N SER A 162 19.09 -5.85 -17.77
CA SER A 162 19.88 -4.62 -17.82
C SER A 162 20.40 -4.24 -16.43
N ARG A 163 21.68 -3.90 -16.32
CA ARG A 163 22.28 -3.43 -15.07
C ARG A 163 21.59 -2.18 -14.53
N GLY A 164 21.09 -1.31 -15.39
CA GLY A 164 20.32 -0.13 -15.04
C GLY A 164 18.89 -0.43 -14.54
N GLU A 165 18.45 -1.70 -14.54
CA GLU A 165 17.12 -2.15 -14.09
C GLU A 165 17.18 -3.00 -12.81
N LEU A 166 18.35 -3.12 -12.17
CA LEU A 166 18.53 -3.88 -10.93
C LEU A 166 18.05 -3.05 -9.71
N VAL A 167 16.76 -2.97 -9.58
CA VAL A 167 16.07 -2.13 -8.59
C VAL A 167 16.07 -2.76 -7.18
N GLU A 168 16.13 -1.88 -6.15
CA GLU A 168 15.74 -2.18 -4.78
C GLU A 168 14.48 -1.40 -4.43
N ILE A 169 13.44 -2.08 -3.91
CA ILE A 169 12.16 -1.49 -3.53
C ILE A 169 11.82 -1.88 -2.08
N GLY A 170 11.36 -0.90 -1.29
CA GLY A 170 10.81 -1.13 0.05
C GLY A 170 11.81 -1.70 1.08
N GLY A 171 13.10 -1.45 0.89
CA GLY A 171 14.16 -1.77 1.85
C GLY A 171 14.58 -3.26 1.90
N SER A 172 13.94 -4.15 1.14
CA SER A 172 14.29 -5.58 1.16
C SER A 172 14.06 -6.34 -0.14
N PHE A 173 13.30 -5.80 -1.09
CA PHE A 173 13.12 -6.43 -2.40
C PHE A 173 14.24 -5.95 -3.34
N ARG A 174 15.18 -6.83 -3.63
CA ARG A 174 16.27 -6.61 -4.59
C ARG A 174 16.15 -7.61 -5.73
N VAL A 175 16.12 -7.14 -6.97
CA VAL A 175 15.99 -8.01 -8.14
C VAL A 175 17.04 -9.14 -8.15
N PRO A 176 18.36 -8.89 -7.90
CA PRO A 176 19.33 -9.98 -7.87
C PRO A 176 19.05 -11.05 -6.80
N GLU A 177 18.60 -10.62 -5.61
CA GLU A 177 18.32 -11.54 -4.50
C GLU A 177 17.09 -12.39 -4.76
N ILE A 178 15.99 -11.80 -5.29
CA ILE A 178 14.79 -12.55 -5.62
C ILE A 178 15.03 -13.54 -6.77
N MET A 179 15.85 -13.16 -7.75
CA MET A 179 16.27 -14.07 -8.84
C MET A 179 17.04 -15.27 -8.30
N ALA A 180 18.02 -15.04 -7.43
CA ALA A 180 18.76 -16.10 -6.76
C ALA A 180 17.86 -17.02 -5.94
N ARG A 181 16.90 -16.45 -5.17
CA ARG A 181 15.92 -17.23 -4.39
C ARG A 181 14.95 -18.02 -5.27
N ALA A 182 14.64 -17.51 -6.45
CA ALA A 182 13.86 -18.24 -7.45
C ALA A 182 14.63 -19.40 -8.09
N GLY A 183 15.94 -19.48 -7.86
CA GLY A 183 16.83 -20.44 -8.48
C GLY A 183 17.27 -20.06 -9.90
N ALA A 184 17.04 -18.82 -10.32
CA ALA A 184 17.51 -18.29 -11.60
C ALA A 184 18.91 -17.68 -11.45
N ARG A 185 19.70 -17.73 -12.51
CA ARG A 185 21.04 -17.14 -12.58
C ARG A 185 20.97 -15.80 -13.30
N LEU A 186 21.17 -14.71 -12.57
CA LEU A 186 21.24 -13.37 -13.15
C LEU A 186 22.43 -13.25 -14.10
N VAL A 187 22.21 -12.69 -15.29
CA VAL A 187 23.23 -12.22 -16.22
C VAL A 187 23.03 -10.72 -16.43
N GLU A 188 23.89 -9.93 -15.83
CA GLU A 188 23.84 -8.47 -15.99
C GLU A 188 24.34 -8.06 -17.37
N VAL A 189 23.55 -7.24 -18.09
CA VAL A 189 23.94 -6.75 -19.44
C VAL A 189 24.01 -5.22 -19.45
N GLY A 190 24.89 -4.69 -20.32
CA GLY A 190 25.12 -3.25 -20.42
C GLY A 190 25.79 -2.64 -19.20
N THR A 191 25.54 -1.35 -18.97
CA THR A 191 26.05 -0.56 -17.85
C THR A 191 24.89 0.09 -17.09
N THR A 192 25.19 0.78 -15.98
CA THR A 192 24.17 1.44 -15.14
C THR A 192 23.25 2.39 -15.92
N ASN A 193 23.82 3.16 -16.87
CA ASN A 193 23.09 4.18 -17.60
C ASN A 193 22.88 3.86 -19.08
N ARG A 194 23.53 2.82 -19.63
CA ARG A 194 23.44 2.49 -21.06
C ARG A 194 23.40 0.99 -21.28
N THR A 195 22.31 0.52 -21.89
CA THR A 195 22.16 -0.86 -22.36
C THR A 195 21.66 -0.82 -23.80
N HIS A 196 22.32 -1.58 -24.66
CA HIS A 196 22.03 -1.65 -26.08
C HIS A 196 21.54 -3.06 -26.47
N ALA A 197 20.83 -3.16 -27.57
CA ALA A 197 20.33 -4.43 -28.10
C ALA A 197 21.43 -5.51 -28.28
N ARG A 198 22.63 -5.10 -28.65
CA ARG A 198 23.80 -6.00 -28.79
C ARG A 198 24.18 -6.67 -27.46
N ASP A 199 23.97 -5.97 -26.32
CA ASP A 199 24.34 -6.49 -25.00
C ASP A 199 23.44 -7.68 -24.63
N PHE A 200 22.15 -7.60 -24.94
CA PHE A 200 21.22 -8.73 -24.79
C PHE A 200 21.53 -9.85 -25.78
N ARG A 201 21.75 -9.54 -27.07
CA ARG A 201 22.09 -10.57 -28.07
C ARG A 201 23.35 -11.35 -27.70
N ASN A 202 24.38 -10.68 -27.20
CA ASN A 202 25.65 -11.31 -26.80
C ASN A 202 25.50 -12.15 -25.51
N ALA A 203 24.48 -11.89 -24.66
CA ALA A 203 24.23 -12.64 -23.44
C ALA A 203 23.35 -13.89 -23.65
N ILE A 204 22.77 -14.06 -24.85
CA ILE A 204 21.97 -15.23 -25.18
C ILE A 204 22.90 -16.43 -25.47
N GLY A 205 22.66 -17.53 -24.77
CA GLY A 205 23.36 -18.78 -24.93
C GLY A 205 22.47 -19.99 -24.60
N PRO A 206 23.01 -21.22 -24.69
CA PRO A 206 22.22 -22.45 -24.42
C PRO A 206 21.53 -22.49 -23.06
N GLU A 207 22.12 -21.84 -22.08
CA GLU A 207 21.60 -21.76 -20.71
C GLU A 207 20.56 -20.64 -20.51
N THR A 208 20.32 -19.79 -21.49
CA THR A 208 19.38 -18.69 -21.37
C THR A 208 17.93 -19.21 -21.33
N ALA A 209 17.16 -18.82 -20.34
CA ALA A 209 15.77 -19.25 -20.17
C ALA A 209 14.77 -18.25 -20.75
N LEU A 210 15.02 -16.96 -20.51
CA LEU A 210 14.17 -15.84 -20.90
C LEU A 210 14.98 -14.56 -20.91
N LEU A 211 14.48 -13.50 -21.54
CA LEU A 211 14.95 -12.14 -21.33
C LEU A 211 13.99 -11.41 -20.39
N MET A 212 14.53 -10.69 -19.41
CA MET A 212 13.71 -9.97 -18.45
C MET A 212 14.02 -8.48 -18.50
N ARG A 213 12.96 -7.69 -18.46
CA ARG A 213 12.96 -6.26 -18.23
C ARG A 213 12.33 -5.95 -16.89
N VAL A 214 12.93 -5.04 -16.14
CA VAL A 214 12.37 -4.53 -14.87
C VAL A 214 12.22 -3.02 -14.99
N HIS A 215 11.00 -2.53 -14.82
CA HIS A 215 10.74 -1.10 -14.88
C HIS A 215 11.30 -0.40 -13.64
N PRO A 216 12.16 0.64 -13.78
CA PRO A 216 12.70 1.40 -12.65
C PRO A 216 11.64 2.33 -12.04
N SER A 217 10.67 1.72 -11.34
CA SER A 217 9.47 2.41 -10.84
C SER A 217 9.73 3.37 -9.68
N ASN A 218 10.90 3.35 -9.04
CA ASN A 218 11.22 4.16 -7.85
C ASN A 218 12.49 5.03 -8.00
N TYR A 219 13.10 5.06 -9.17
CA TYR A 219 14.21 5.94 -9.51
C TYR A 219 14.23 6.25 -11.00
N GLN A 220 14.98 7.29 -11.39
CA GLN A 220 15.21 7.65 -12.77
C GLN A 220 16.69 7.86 -13.03
N VAL A 221 17.20 7.29 -14.14
CA VAL A 221 18.57 7.56 -14.61
C VAL A 221 18.49 8.67 -15.65
N THR A 222 19.19 9.77 -15.41
CA THR A 222 19.16 10.96 -16.28
C THR A 222 20.55 11.22 -16.87
N GLY A 223 20.63 12.00 -17.95
CA GLY A 223 21.86 12.36 -18.64
C GLY A 223 22.11 11.51 -19.88
N PHE A 224 23.33 11.06 -20.10
CA PHE A 224 23.70 10.21 -21.25
C PHE A 224 23.22 8.77 -21.05
N THR A 225 21.95 8.51 -21.31
CA THR A 225 21.30 7.21 -21.11
C THR A 225 20.97 6.52 -22.44
N ALA A 226 20.86 5.20 -22.41
CA ALA A 226 20.30 4.38 -23.47
C ALA A 226 19.64 3.14 -22.87
N ALA A 227 18.43 2.83 -23.32
CA ALA A 227 17.70 1.62 -22.94
C ALA A 227 17.14 0.95 -24.19
N VAL A 228 17.00 -0.38 -24.14
CA VAL A 228 16.38 -1.13 -25.24
C VAL A 228 14.87 -0.95 -25.16
N ALA A 229 14.25 -0.57 -26.28
CA ALA A 229 12.80 -0.47 -26.35
C ALA A 229 12.14 -1.85 -26.10
N PRO A 230 10.98 -1.90 -25.41
CA PRO A 230 10.34 -3.17 -25.09
C PRO A 230 10.05 -4.06 -26.31
N ALA A 231 9.56 -3.47 -27.40
CA ALA A 231 9.28 -4.21 -28.64
C ALA A 231 10.58 -4.76 -29.28
N GLU A 232 11.69 -4.02 -29.19
CA GLU A 232 12.99 -4.50 -29.67
C GLU A 232 13.50 -5.68 -28.82
N LEU A 233 13.34 -5.59 -27.47
CA LEU A 233 13.75 -6.67 -26.58
C LEU A 233 12.91 -7.93 -26.80
N ALA A 234 11.58 -7.78 -26.99
CA ALA A 234 10.71 -8.89 -27.37
C ALA A 234 11.14 -9.54 -28.69
N GLY A 235 11.46 -8.73 -29.70
CA GLY A 235 11.96 -9.22 -30.98
C GLY A 235 13.28 -10.01 -30.86
N ILE A 236 14.20 -9.55 -30.00
CA ILE A 236 15.48 -10.26 -29.73
C ILE A 236 15.17 -11.59 -29.02
N ALA A 237 14.31 -11.61 -28.03
CA ALA A 237 13.93 -12.83 -27.31
C ALA A 237 13.30 -13.86 -28.27
N HIS A 238 12.29 -13.44 -29.03
CA HIS A 238 11.54 -14.32 -29.96
C HIS A 238 12.43 -14.86 -31.09
N ALA A 239 13.35 -14.04 -31.63
CA ALA A 239 14.30 -14.50 -32.61
C ALA A 239 15.22 -15.63 -32.09
N ALA A 240 15.41 -15.71 -30.78
CA ALA A 240 16.16 -16.78 -30.13
C ALA A 240 15.26 -17.91 -29.57
N GLY A 241 13.95 -17.86 -29.81
CA GLY A 241 12.99 -18.83 -29.28
C GLY A 241 12.74 -18.71 -27.75
N LEU A 242 13.06 -17.55 -27.16
CA LEU A 242 12.97 -17.29 -25.74
C LEU A 242 11.75 -16.42 -25.42
N PRO A 243 11.10 -16.58 -24.27
CA PRO A 243 10.09 -15.64 -23.80
C PRO A 243 10.71 -14.34 -23.27
N MET A 244 9.96 -13.25 -23.40
CA MET A 244 10.26 -11.94 -22.79
C MET A 244 9.30 -11.68 -21.62
N VAL A 245 9.87 -11.38 -20.46
CA VAL A 245 9.12 -11.03 -19.23
C VAL A 245 9.32 -9.56 -18.90
N ASP A 246 8.23 -8.82 -18.64
CA ASP A 246 8.25 -7.41 -18.30
C ASP A 246 7.66 -7.21 -16.89
N ASP A 247 8.49 -6.86 -15.92
CA ASP A 247 8.06 -6.49 -14.58
C ASP A 247 7.82 -4.98 -14.51
N LEU A 248 6.55 -4.57 -14.52
CA LEU A 248 6.16 -3.16 -14.47
C LEU A 248 6.15 -2.60 -13.05
N GLY A 249 5.83 -3.40 -12.06
CA GLY A 249 5.79 -3.00 -10.65
C GLY A 249 4.69 -2.01 -10.26
N SER A 250 4.47 -0.93 -11.01
CA SER A 250 3.57 0.19 -10.66
C SER A 250 2.07 -0.14 -10.71
N GLY A 251 1.66 -0.99 -11.65
CA GLY A 251 0.31 -1.54 -11.71
C GLY A 251 -0.76 -0.61 -12.29
N SER A 252 -0.41 0.38 -13.12
CA SER A 252 -1.43 1.18 -13.82
C SER A 252 -2.08 0.36 -14.94
N LEU A 253 -3.42 0.20 -14.90
CA LEU A 253 -4.18 -0.48 -15.96
C LEU A 253 -4.57 0.45 -17.11
N LEU A 254 -4.58 1.76 -16.87
CA LEU A 254 -4.94 2.78 -17.85
C LEU A 254 -3.85 3.83 -17.96
N ASP A 255 -3.78 4.51 -19.10
CA ASP A 255 -2.91 5.65 -19.27
C ASP A 255 -3.37 6.83 -18.41
N LEU A 256 -2.57 7.17 -17.41
CA LEU A 256 -2.84 8.25 -16.49
C LEU A 256 -2.86 9.64 -17.17
N ALA A 257 -2.25 9.76 -18.35
CA ALA A 257 -2.27 11.01 -19.13
C ALA A 257 -3.69 11.46 -19.51
N ALA A 258 -4.65 10.54 -19.58
CA ALA A 258 -6.07 10.85 -19.76
C ALA A 258 -6.65 11.79 -18.67
N TRP A 259 -6.00 11.84 -17.50
CA TRP A 259 -6.38 12.71 -16.39
C TRP A 259 -5.32 13.77 -16.05
N GLY A 260 -4.46 14.11 -17.02
CA GLY A 260 -3.42 15.13 -16.85
C GLY A 260 -2.25 14.72 -15.95
N LEU A 261 -2.12 13.44 -15.63
CA LEU A 261 -1.01 12.89 -14.88
C LEU A 261 0.09 12.40 -15.84
N PRO A 262 1.34 12.23 -15.38
CA PRO A 262 2.40 11.64 -16.20
C PRO A 262 2.02 10.25 -16.71
N HIS A 263 2.46 9.94 -17.93
CA HIS A 263 2.27 8.62 -18.50
C HIS A 263 3.03 7.56 -17.69
N GLU A 264 2.32 6.49 -17.31
CA GLU A 264 2.89 5.29 -16.70
C GLU A 264 2.54 4.09 -17.55
N ARG A 265 3.53 3.28 -17.88
CA ARG A 265 3.38 2.16 -18.79
C ARG A 265 2.42 1.12 -18.26
N THR A 266 1.45 0.73 -19.11
CA THR A 266 0.40 -0.21 -18.77
C THR A 266 0.73 -1.65 -19.19
N PRO A 267 0.11 -2.68 -18.55
CA PRO A 267 0.21 -4.07 -19.00
C PRO A 267 -0.28 -4.26 -20.42
N ARG A 268 -1.30 -3.52 -20.86
CA ARG A 268 -1.78 -3.54 -22.25
C ARG A 268 -0.70 -3.13 -23.24
N GLU A 269 0.02 -2.06 -22.96
CA GLU A 269 1.15 -1.61 -23.80
C GLU A 269 2.30 -2.62 -23.79
N ALA A 270 2.58 -3.26 -22.64
CA ALA A 270 3.61 -4.26 -22.54
C ALA A 270 3.28 -5.52 -23.38
N ILE A 271 2.02 -5.99 -23.32
CA ILE A 271 1.54 -7.09 -24.16
C ILE A 271 1.59 -6.71 -25.64
N ALA A 272 1.11 -5.51 -26.00
CA ALA A 272 1.17 -5.02 -27.38
C ALA A 272 2.61 -4.88 -27.92
N ALA A 273 3.58 -4.58 -27.05
CA ALA A 273 4.99 -4.56 -27.37
C ALA A 273 5.62 -5.97 -27.50
N GLY A 274 4.87 -7.04 -27.26
CA GLY A 274 5.32 -8.42 -27.46
C GLY A 274 5.81 -9.14 -26.18
N ALA A 275 5.55 -8.60 -24.98
CA ALA A 275 5.86 -9.32 -23.75
C ALA A 275 5.05 -10.63 -23.66
N ASP A 276 5.72 -11.75 -23.36
CA ASP A 276 5.06 -13.04 -23.14
C ASP A 276 4.40 -13.14 -21.77
N LEU A 277 4.99 -12.50 -20.77
CA LEU A 277 4.44 -12.32 -19.43
C LEU A 277 4.71 -10.91 -18.93
N VAL A 278 3.73 -10.35 -18.24
CA VAL A 278 3.83 -9.05 -17.56
C VAL A 278 3.44 -9.23 -16.09
N THR A 279 4.26 -8.73 -15.18
CA THR A 279 3.97 -8.75 -13.73
C THR A 279 3.76 -7.34 -13.20
N PHE A 280 2.82 -7.16 -12.25
CA PHE A 280 2.53 -5.86 -11.65
C PHE A 280 1.77 -5.98 -10.31
N SER A 281 1.75 -4.87 -9.55
CA SER A 281 1.14 -4.80 -8.21
C SER A 281 -0.34 -4.39 -8.27
N GLY A 282 -1.16 -4.95 -7.37
CA GLY A 282 -2.57 -4.54 -7.22
C GLY A 282 -2.78 -3.34 -6.31
N ASP A 283 -1.89 -3.10 -5.34
CA ASP A 283 -2.05 -2.14 -4.25
C ASP A 283 -1.31 -0.80 -4.46
N LYS A 284 -0.96 -0.50 -5.71
CA LYS A 284 -0.36 0.77 -6.11
C LYS A 284 -1.33 1.57 -6.99
N LEU A 285 -0.93 1.93 -8.23
CA LEU A 285 -1.75 2.72 -9.14
C LEU A 285 -3.06 2.05 -9.55
N LEU A 286 -3.13 0.72 -9.53
CA LEU A 286 -4.38 0.00 -9.73
C LEU A 286 -5.43 0.35 -8.66
N GLY A 287 -5.00 0.73 -7.45
CA GLY A 287 -5.94 1.11 -6.39
C GLY A 287 -6.69 -0.06 -5.75
N GLY A 288 -6.19 -1.28 -5.91
CA GLY A 288 -6.77 -2.50 -5.37
C GLY A 288 -6.08 -3.01 -4.09
N PRO A 289 -6.42 -4.22 -3.65
CA PRO A 289 -5.75 -4.87 -2.54
C PRO A 289 -4.33 -5.31 -2.94
N GLN A 290 -3.48 -5.60 -1.94
CA GLN A 290 -2.19 -6.19 -2.21
C GLN A 290 -2.36 -7.52 -2.95
N ALA A 291 -1.85 -7.55 -4.17
CA ALA A 291 -1.83 -8.69 -5.07
C ALA A 291 -0.65 -8.57 -6.04
N GLY A 292 -0.15 -9.68 -6.51
CA GLY A 292 0.74 -9.78 -7.66
C GLY A 292 -0.06 -10.33 -8.84
N LEU A 293 -0.13 -9.57 -9.91
CA LEU A 293 -0.88 -9.94 -11.10
C LEU A 293 0.11 -10.36 -12.18
N VAL A 294 -0.20 -11.44 -12.86
CA VAL A 294 0.57 -11.95 -14.00
C VAL A 294 -0.39 -12.14 -15.17
N VAL A 295 -0.10 -11.46 -16.27
CA VAL A 295 -0.88 -11.55 -17.51
C VAL A 295 0.04 -11.91 -18.68
N GLY A 296 -0.48 -12.57 -19.70
CA GLY A 296 0.31 -12.90 -20.88
C GLY A 296 -0.19 -14.09 -21.66
N ARG A 297 0.73 -14.84 -22.27
CA ARG A 297 0.41 -15.99 -23.11
C ARG A 297 -0.17 -17.15 -22.31
N SER A 298 -1.21 -17.76 -22.82
CA SER A 298 -1.96 -18.84 -22.16
C SER A 298 -1.06 -20.04 -21.82
N ALA A 299 -0.15 -20.42 -22.69
CA ALA A 299 0.80 -21.51 -22.46
C ALA A 299 1.67 -21.24 -21.22
N ARG A 300 2.20 -20.00 -21.08
CA ARG A 300 3.04 -19.61 -19.95
C ARG A 300 2.28 -19.51 -18.65
N ILE A 301 1.08 -18.94 -18.66
CA ILE A 301 0.20 -18.91 -17.48
C ILE A 301 -0.16 -20.33 -17.04
N ALA A 302 -0.42 -21.24 -17.96
CA ALA A 302 -0.67 -22.65 -17.62
C ALA A 302 0.55 -23.33 -16.95
N GLU A 303 1.78 -22.99 -17.37
CA GLU A 303 3.01 -23.46 -16.71
C GLU A 303 3.10 -22.92 -15.26
N LEU A 304 2.82 -21.62 -15.05
CA LEU A 304 2.80 -20.99 -13.72
C LEU A 304 1.78 -21.65 -12.79
N ASN A 305 0.58 -21.92 -13.30
CA ASN A 305 -0.52 -22.50 -12.50
C ASN A 305 -0.22 -23.96 -12.08
N ARG A 306 0.63 -24.67 -12.83
CA ARG A 306 1.08 -26.03 -12.47
C ARG A 306 2.24 -26.06 -11.48
N ASN A 307 2.94 -24.95 -11.28
CA ASN A 307 4.04 -24.89 -10.32
C ASN A 307 3.51 -25.01 -8.89
N PRO A 308 4.06 -25.91 -8.04
CA PRO A 308 3.66 -26.06 -6.65
C PRO A 308 3.71 -24.78 -5.81
N LEU A 309 4.61 -23.84 -6.14
CA LEU A 309 4.68 -22.53 -5.49
C LEU A 309 3.40 -21.71 -5.68
N LYS A 310 2.65 -21.88 -6.78
CA LYS A 310 1.36 -21.19 -6.99
C LYS A 310 0.41 -21.43 -5.82
N ARG A 311 0.40 -22.66 -5.25
CA ARG A 311 -0.42 -22.97 -4.09
C ARG A 311 0.04 -22.23 -2.82
N ALA A 312 1.34 -22.12 -2.62
CA ALA A 312 1.93 -21.43 -1.47
C ALA A 312 1.73 -19.90 -1.54
N LEU A 313 1.73 -19.35 -2.77
CA LEU A 313 1.66 -17.93 -3.05
C LEU A 313 0.24 -17.44 -3.39
N ARG A 314 -0.76 -18.29 -3.33
CA ARG A 314 -2.13 -17.96 -3.74
C ARG A 314 -2.77 -16.87 -2.89
N LEU A 315 -3.60 -16.05 -3.54
CA LEU A 315 -4.39 -15.02 -2.89
C LEU A 315 -5.54 -15.65 -2.06
N ASP A 316 -5.89 -15.04 -0.94
CA ASP A 316 -7.05 -15.43 -0.14
C ASP A 316 -8.38 -14.92 -0.73
N LYS A 317 -9.51 -15.43 -0.22
CA LYS A 317 -10.84 -15.11 -0.77
C LYS A 317 -11.24 -13.63 -0.58
N ALA A 318 -10.80 -12.99 0.49
CA ALA A 318 -11.14 -11.59 0.75
C ALA A 318 -10.47 -10.66 -0.25
N ARG A 319 -9.16 -10.87 -0.49
CA ARG A 319 -8.43 -10.08 -1.47
C ARG A 319 -8.88 -10.37 -2.90
N LEU A 320 -9.27 -11.61 -3.22
CA LEU A 320 -9.85 -11.93 -4.53
C LEU A 320 -11.15 -11.18 -4.76
N ALA A 321 -12.07 -11.18 -3.78
CA ALA A 321 -13.33 -10.45 -3.88
C ALA A 321 -13.11 -8.92 -3.98
N ALA A 322 -12.18 -8.38 -3.19
CA ALA A 322 -11.82 -6.96 -3.30
C ALA A 322 -11.19 -6.62 -4.66
N LEU A 323 -10.31 -7.47 -5.17
CA LEU A 323 -9.66 -7.26 -6.46
C LEU A 323 -10.67 -7.33 -7.60
N GLU A 324 -11.57 -8.31 -7.58
CA GLU A 324 -12.67 -8.42 -8.55
C GLU A 324 -13.52 -7.14 -8.57
N ALA A 325 -13.95 -6.67 -7.38
CA ALA A 325 -14.72 -5.45 -7.25
C ALA A 325 -14.00 -4.22 -7.82
N VAL A 326 -12.69 -4.08 -7.57
CA VAL A 326 -11.88 -3.01 -8.16
C VAL A 326 -11.79 -3.13 -9.67
N LEU A 327 -11.51 -4.34 -10.21
CA LEU A 327 -11.39 -4.54 -11.66
C LEU A 327 -12.71 -4.26 -12.40
N LEU A 328 -13.86 -4.53 -11.76
CA LEU A 328 -15.16 -4.17 -12.31
C LEU A 328 -15.35 -2.66 -12.46
N LEU A 329 -14.74 -1.82 -11.60
CA LEU A 329 -14.76 -0.36 -11.75
C LEU A 329 -14.07 0.08 -13.04
N TYR A 330 -12.99 -0.60 -13.44
CA TYR A 330 -12.24 -0.31 -14.66
C TYR A 330 -13.00 -0.56 -15.95
N LEU A 331 -14.17 -1.23 -15.90
CA LEU A 331 -15.07 -1.35 -17.04
C LEU A 331 -15.84 -0.05 -17.34
N GLN A 332 -15.76 0.95 -16.45
CA GLN A 332 -16.36 2.27 -16.58
C GLN A 332 -15.28 3.33 -16.31
N PRO A 333 -14.28 3.48 -17.19
CA PRO A 333 -13.10 4.32 -16.95
C PRO A 333 -13.43 5.79 -16.71
N GLU A 334 -14.50 6.32 -17.31
CA GLU A 334 -14.97 7.70 -17.15
C GLU A 334 -15.40 8.02 -15.70
N ARG A 335 -15.79 7.01 -14.93
CA ARG A 335 -16.24 7.15 -13.53
C ARG A 335 -15.15 6.83 -12.50
N LEU A 336 -13.97 6.40 -12.94
CA LEU A 336 -12.89 6.01 -12.03
C LEU A 336 -12.42 7.14 -11.09
N PRO A 337 -12.26 8.41 -11.53
CA PRO A 337 -11.86 9.49 -10.63
C PRO A 337 -12.82 9.70 -9.45
N GLU A 338 -14.09 9.37 -9.61
CA GLU A 338 -15.09 9.47 -8.54
C GLU A 338 -15.05 8.26 -7.59
N ARG A 339 -14.84 7.06 -8.13
CA ARG A 339 -15.05 5.79 -7.43
C ARG A 339 -13.77 5.17 -6.88
N LEU A 340 -12.62 5.40 -7.51
CA LEU A 340 -11.34 4.82 -7.11
C LEU A 340 -10.55 5.82 -6.25
N PRO A 341 -10.41 5.62 -4.94
CA PRO A 341 -9.77 6.59 -4.05
C PRO A 341 -8.37 7.02 -4.50
N THR A 342 -7.55 6.07 -4.99
CA THR A 342 -6.21 6.40 -5.49
C THR A 342 -6.26 7.41 -6.63
N LEU A 343 -7.07 7.17 -7.64
CA LEU A 343 -7.18 8.08 -8.79
C LEU A 343 -7.81 9.40 -8.37
N ARG A 344 -8.86 9.38 -7.54
CA ARG A 344 -9.49 10.59 -7.01
C ARG A 344 -8.48 11.49 -6.28
N LEU A 345 -7.65 10.93 -5.41
CA LEU A 345 -6.62 11.69 -4.69
C LEU A 345 -5.53 12.24 -5.62
N LEU A 346 -5.15 11.50 -6.65
CA LEU A 346 -4.14 11.94 -7.62
C LEU A 346 -4.66 13.07 -8.52
N THR A 347 -5.95 13.05 -8.88
CA THR A 347 -6.60 14.00 -9.79
C THR A 347 -7.23 15.20 -9.09
N ARG A 348 -7.18 15.29 -7.75
CA ARG A 348 -7.67 16.48 -7.03
C ARG A 348 -7.04 17.75 -7.57
N THR A 349 -7.86 18.77 -7.85
CA THR A 349 -7.38 20.06 -8.32
C THR A 349 -6.64 20.83 -7.22
N VAL A 350 -5.75 21.71 -7.62
CA VAL A 350 -4.97 22.54 -6.69
C VAL A 350 -5.90 23.44 -5.88
N GLU A 351 -6.93 23.97 -6.51
CA GLU A 351 -7.93 24.88 -5.93
C GLU A 351 -8.74 24.14 -4.84
N ASP A 352 -9.15 22.91 -5.08
CA ASP A 352 -9.87 22.11 -4.07
C ASP A 352 -8.97 21.80 -2.86
N ILE A 353 -7.70 21.48 -3.09
CA ILE A 353 -6.75 21.20 -2.00
C ILE A 353 -6.47 22.47 -1.19
N GLN A 354 -6.31 23.64 -1.86
CA GLN A 354 -6.15 24.92 -1.21
C GLN A 354 -7.37 25.26 -0.35
N ALA A 355 -8.56 25.14 -0.91
CA ALA A 355 -9.79 25.37 -0.17
C ALA A 355 -9.93 24.47 1.07
N THR A 356 -9.53 23.18 0.96
CA THR A 356 -9.45 22.26 2.10
C THR A 356 -8.48 22.77 3.16
N ALA A 357 -7.27 23.19 2.77
CA ALA A 357 -6.28 23.73 3.70
C ALA A 357 -6.82 24.98 4.42
N GLU A 358 -7.47 25.90 3.70
CA GLU A 358 -8.06 27.11 4.27
C GLU A 358 -9.18 26.82 5.25
N ARG A 359 -10.03 25.81 4.98
CA ARG A 359 -11.13 25.42 5.89
C ARG A 359 -10.66 24.82 7.20
N VAL A 360 -9.51 24.12 7.22
CA VAL A 360 -9.00 23.46 8.45
C VAL A 360 -8.09 24.35 9.30
N VAL A 361 -7.55 25.46 8.73
CA VAL A 361 -6.65 26.40 9.43
C VAL A 361 -7.25 26.96 10.72
N PRO A 362 -8.53 27.40 10.79
CA PRO A 362 -9.08 27.95 12.03
C PRO A 362 -9.01 26.97 13.22
N ALA A 363 -9.30 25.71 12.98
CA ALA A 363 -9.22 24.66 14.03
C ALA A 363 -7.76 24.42 14.47
N LEU A 364 -6.81 24.41 13.52
CA LEU A 364 -5.39 24.25 13.85
C LEU A 364 -4.85 25.48 14.60
N ARG A 365 -5.27 26.71 14.24
CA ARG A 365 -4.88 27.92 14.97
C ARG A 365 -5.43 27.94 16.40
N ALA A 366 -6.64 27.46 16.60
CA ALA A 366 -7.22 27.34 17.94
C ALA A 366 -6.45 26.30 18.78
N ALA A 367 -6.24 25.11 18.24
CA ALA A 367 -5.54 24.02 18.94
C ALA A 367 -4.05 24.34 19.26
N PHE A 368 -3.41 25.14 18.41
CA PHE A 368 -1.97 25.47 18.50
C PHE A 368 -1.71 26.97 18.52
N ALA A 369 -2.39 27.71 19.41
CA ALA A 369 -2.37 29.17 19.50
C ALA A 369 -0.95 29.78 19.67
N GLN A 370 0.01 29.02 20.19
CA GLN A 370 1.39 29.46 20.38
C GLN A 370 2.26 29.29 19.12
N ARG A 371 1.71 28.79 18.01
CA ARG A 371 2.45 28.51 16.79
C ARG A 371 1.97 29.36 15.62
N GLN A 372 2.88 29.61 14.68
CA GLN A 372 2.47 30.19 13.42
C GLN A 372 1.86 29.12 12.53
N VAL A 373 0.62 29.31 12.12
CA VAL A 373 -0.13 28.42 11.24
C VAL A 373 -0.44 29.16 9.93
N ALA A 374 0.05 28.62 8.81
CA ALA A 374 -0.11 29.19 7.49
C ALA A 374 -0.55 28.16 6.45
N VAL A 375 -1.19 28.60 5.37
CA VAL A 375 -1.43 27.78 4.17
C VAL A 375 -0.30 28.08 3.18
N GLU A 376 0.36 27.06 2.70
CA GLU A 376 1.47 27.19 1.78
C GLU A 376 1.36 26.21 0.61
N SER A 377 1.77 26.65 -0.58
CA SER A 377 1.89 25.77 -1.73
C SER A 377 3.02 24.76 -1.51
N CYS A 378 2.78 23.54 -1.94
CA CYS A 378 3.77 22.46 -1.84
C CYS A 378 3.66 21.50 -3.02
N ARG A 379 4.41 20.42 -2.95
CA ARG A 379 4.38 19.35 -3.93
C ARG A 379 4.13 18.02 -3.23
N SER A 380 3.12 17.28 -3.70
CA SER A 380 2.86 15.90 -3.26
C SER A 380 3.54 14.91 -4.18
N GLN A 381 3.88 13.74 -3.64
CA GLN A 381 4.43 12.61 -4.39
C GLN A 381 3.33 11.58 -4.67
N ILE A 382 3.40 10.92 -5.81
CA ILE A 382 2.55 9.76 -6.12
C ILE A 382 2.93 8.61 -5.18
N GLY A 383 4.20 8.27 -5.08
CA GLY A 383 4.75 7.37 -4.07
C GLY A 383 4.74 5.89 -4.42
N SER A 384 5.20 5.07 -3.50
CA SER A 384 5.24 3.58 -3.57
C SER A 384 5.87 2.98 -4.82
N GLY A 385 6.96 3.58 -5.32
CA GLY A 385 7.64 3.05 -6.50
C GLY A 385 6.78 3.17 -7.76
N ALA A 386 6.10 4.31 -7.91
CA ALA A 386 5.43 4.73 -9.12
C ALA A 386 5.75 6.21 -9.35
N LEU A 387 6.24 6.55 -10.55
CA LEU A 387 6.53 7.92 -10.97
C LEU A 387 7.36 8.71 -9.92
N PRO A 388 8.62 8.31 -9.67
CA PRO A 388 9.38 8.73 -8.47
C PRO A 388 9.78 10.21 -8.47
N VAL A 389 9.85 10.84 -9.64
CA VAL A 389 10.26 12.25 -9.82
C VAL A 389 9.07 13.17 -10.10
N ASP A 390 7.91 12.60 -10.38
CA ASP A 390 6.73 13.37 -10.74
C ASP A 390 6.04 13.86 -9.47
N LEU A 391 6.04 15.19 -9.31
CA LEU A 391 5.46 15.88 -8.17
C LEU A 391 4.18 16.61 -8.58
N LEU A 392 3.11 16.34 -7.86
CA LEU A 392 1.81 16.96 -8.07
C LEU A 392 1.72 18.28 -7.31
N PRO A 393 1.29 19.40 -7.94
CA PRO A 393 1.04 20.64 -7.23
C PRO A 393 0.02 20.44 -6.11
N SER A 394 0.27 20.96 -4.91
CA SER A 394 -0.56 20.77 -3.72
C SER A 394 -0.52 21.99 -2.80
N PHE A 395 -1.33 21.95 -1.74
CA PHE A 395 -1.29 22.88 -0.62
C PHE A 395 -1.23 22.13 0.71
N ALA A 396 -0.51 22.71 1.65
CA ALA A 396 -0.38 22.20 3.00
C ALA A 396 -0.73 23.28 4.03
N VAL A 397 -1.17 22.85 5.20
CA VAL A 397 -1.09 23.70 6.39
C VAL A 397 0.25 23.45 7.04
N THR A 398 1.01 24.54 7.31
CA THR A 398 2.30 24.51 7.96
C THR A 398 2.20 25.03 9.39
N LEU A 399 2.90 24.37 10.31
CA LEU A 399 3.07 24.82 11.68
C LEU A 399 4.56 25.04 11.95
N SER A 400 4.93 26.26 12.40
CA SER A 400 6.31 26.61 12.76
C SER A 400 6.45 26.95 14.24
N GLY A 401 7.67 26.92 14.74
CA GLY A 401 8.04 27.13 16.15
C GLY A 401 8.88 25.98 16.67
N ASP A 402 9.31 26.08 17.93
CA ASP A 402 10.19 25.09 18.56
C ASP A 402 9.47 23.75 18.83
N GLY A 403 10.26 22.66 18.95
CA GLY A 403 9.75 21.36 19.36
C GLY A 403 8.81 20.69 18.34
N LEU A 404 9.13 20.77 17.04
CA LEU A 404 8.30 20.16 15.96
C LEU A 404 8.15 18.64 16.10
N ASP A 405 9.18 17.95 16.60
CA ASP A 405 9.10 16.50 16.85
C ASP A 405 8.09 16.16 17.95
N ALA A 406 8.04 16.98 19.02
CA ALA A 406 7.06 16.84 20.09
C ALA A 406 5.63 17.10 19.56
N LEU A 407 5.45 18.16 18.74
CA LEU A 407 4.18 18.45 18.08
C LEU A 407 3.73 17.30 17.18
N ALA A 408 4.64 16.76 16.36
CA ALA A 408 4.33 15.61 15.52
C ALA A 408 3.99 14.37 16.36
N ALA A 409 4.63 14.19 17.53
CA ALA A 409 4.30 13.12 18.47
C ALA A 409 2.90 13.32 19.08
N GLU A 410 2.53 14.53 19.48
CA GLU A 410 1.22 14.90 20.00
C GLU A 410 0.11 14.60 18.96
N LEU A 411 0.29 15.01 17.71
CA LEU A 411 -0.64 14.73 16.62
C LEU A 411 -0.83 13.23 16.36
N ARG A 412 0.20 12.40 16.59
CA ARG A 412 0.08 10.94 16.50
C ARG A 412 -0.68 10.30 17.65
N LEU A 413 -0.89 11.01 18.75
CA LEU A 413 -1.66 10.52 19.91
C LEU A 413 -3.16 10.82 19.81
N LEU A 414 -3.59 11.61 18.84
CA LEU A 414 -5.00 11.89 18.59
C LEU A 414 -5.80 10.61 18.34
N PRO A 415 -7.13 10.62 18.55
CA PRO A 415 -8.01 9.47 18.30
C PRO A 415 -7.81 8.85 16.91
N VAL A 416 -7.71 9.67 15.87
CA VAL A 416 -7.22 9.30 14.56
C VAL A 416 -5.85 9.97 14.36
N PRO A 417 -4.73 9.24 14.47
CA PRO A 417 -3.41 9.81 14.35
C PRO A 417 -3.21 10.63 13.07
N VAL A 418 -2.56 11.77 13.20
CA VAL A 418 -2.23 12.65 12.08
C VAL A 418 -0.76 12.52 11.77
N ILE A 419 -0.45 12.17 10.52
CA ILE A 419 0.92 11.94 10.04
C ILE A 419 1.27 13.02 9.02
N GLY A 420 2.12 13.96 9.43
CA GLY A 420 2.71 14.98 8.57
C GLY A 420 4.19 14.71 8.29
N ARG A 421 4.86 15.67 7.67
CA ARG A 421 6.32 15.65 7.45
C ARG A 421 6.98 16.89 8.05
N ILE A 422 8.15 16.72 8.67
CA ILE A 422 8.98 17.82 9.14
C ILE A 422 10.01 18.14 8.06
N GLY A 423 10.13 19.41 7.73
CA GLY A 423 11.11 19.88 6.76
C GLY A 423 11.14 21.41 6.72
N GLN A 424 12.28 21.99 6.39
CA GLN A 424 12.48 23.44 6.29
C GLN A 424 12.05 24.21 7.56
N GLY A 425 12.27 23.63 8.74
CA GLY A 425 11.91 24.24 10.04
C GLY A 425 10.41 24.30 10.32
N ARG A 426 9.59 23.46 9.68
CA ARG A 426 8.12 23.42 9.81
C ARG A 426 7.61 21.99 9.82
N LEU A 427 6.46 21.80 10.44
CA LEU A 427 5.62 20.64 10.26
C LEU A 427 4.64 20.93 9.12
N TRP A 428 4.66 20.12 8.08
CA TRP A 428 3.82 20.19 6.91
C TRP A 428 2.69 19.17 7.00
N LEU A 429 1.46 19.63 6.87
CA LEU A 429 0.24 18.84 6.78
C LEU A 429 -0.33 19.02 5.38
N ASP A 430 0.11 18.21 4.42
CA ASP A 430 -0.32 18.27 3.02
C ASP A 430 -1.78 17.81 2.91
N CYS A 431 -2.65 18.67 2.39
CA CYS A 431 -4.09 18.46 2.37
C CYS A 431 -4.59 17.61 1.18
N ARG A 432 -3.72 17.15 0.28
CA ARG A 432 -4.13 16.32 -0.87
C ARG A 432 -4.93 15.08 -0.46
N CYS A 433 -4.51 14.40 0.60
CA CYS A 433 -5.17 13.19 1.09
C CYS A 433 -6.20 13.45 2.20
N LEU A 434 -6.52 14.70 2.50
CA LEU A 434 -7.52 15.06 3.51
C LEU A 434 -8.91 15.17 2.85
N GLU A 435 -9.71 14.11 2.97
CA GLU A 435 -11.11 14.09 2.50
C GLU A 435 -12.12 14.23 3.66
N ALA A 436 -11.81 13.69 4.84
CA ALA A 436 -12.67 13.74 6.02
C ALA A 436 -12.34 14.95 6.91
N GLU A 437 -12.56 16.16 6.40
CA GLU A 437 -12.23 17.42 7.08
C GLU A 437 -12.97 17.59 8.43
N ALA A 438 -14.25 17.17 8.48
CA ALA A 438 -15.05 17.24 9.70
C ALA A 438 -14.47 16.38 10.84
N ASP A 439 -14.11 15.13 10.55
CA ASP A 439 -13.47 14.24 11.52
C ASP A 439 -12.12 14.81 11.98
N PHE A 440 -11.35 15.38 11.04
CA PHE A 440 -10.05 15.98 11.33
C PHE A 440 -10.18 17.18 12.26
N THR A 441 -11.06 18.12 11.97
CA THR A 441 -11.24 19.34 12.77
C THR A 441 -11.89 19.04 14.10
N GLN A 442 -12.87 18.13 14.17
CA GLN A 442 -13.55 17.78 15.41
C GLN A 442 -12.59 17.21 16.46
N GLN A 443 -11.64 16.34 16.06
CA GLN A 443 -10.69 15.78 17.03
C GLN A 443 -9.68 16.80 17.58
N LEU A 444 -9.39 17.90 16.84
CA LEU A 444 -8.50 18.95 17.33
C LEU A 444 -9.08 19.69 18.54
N ASN A 445 -10.43 19.71 18.71
CA ASN A 445 -11.07 20.29 19.86
C ASN A 445 -10.70 19.58 21.19
N GLN A 446 -10.12 18.39 21.14
CA GLN A 446 -9.61 17.68 22.32
C GLN A 446 -8.25 18.22 22.79
N LEU A 447 -7.62 19.10 22.02
CA LEU A 447 -6.35 19.75 22.36
C LEU A 447 -6.57 21.16 22.96
N LEU A 448 -7.81 21.67 22.93
CA LEU A 448 -8.23 22.91 23.57
C LEU A 448 -8.55 22.69 25.03
#